data_a8f74e4cf5f3c222a6a2814bd867665b
#
_entry.id   a8f74e4cf5f3c222a6a2814bd867665b
#
_cell.length_a   1.000
_cell.length_b   1.000
_cell.length_c   1.000
_cell.angle_alpha   90.00
_cell.angle_beta   90.00
_cell.angle_gamma   90.00
#
_symmetry.space_group_name_H-M   'P 1'
#
loop_
_entity.id
_entity.type
_entity.pdbx_description
1 polymer ?
#
loop_
_entity_poly.entity_id
_entity_poly.type
_entity_poly.pdbx_seq_one_letter_code
_entity_poly.pdbx_strand_id
1 'polypeptide(L)'
;MTSRNYLLLTPGPLTTSRTVKEAMLFDSCTWDDDYNLGVVQTIRQQLVQLATPADGYTAVLLQGSGSYAVEAVLGSVIGEQGKVLIVSNGAYGARMIEMAQLMGIACHPYDCGEVSRPDAAAIEQILQNDPAITHIAMVHSETTTGMLNPIEEVAELAKRYDKRYIVDAMSSFGGIPLDIAALNIDYLISSANKCIQGVPGFAFVIAREAELAACKGRSRSLSLDLYAQWRCMEDNHGKWRFTSPTHTVLAFAQALKELAQEGGVSARHQRYRNNQRRLVAGMRALGFRPLLDDSLHSPIITAFYSPDAPQYRFHTFYQKLKDQGFVIYPGKVSQSDCFRIGNIGEVYDADITALQAAINNAMYWKQ
;
A
#
# COMPACT_ATOMS: atom_id res chain seq x y z
N MET A 1 30.11 12.60 -0.08
CA MET A 1 28.91 12.70 -0.94
C MET A 1 28.01 13.75 -0.28
N THR A 2 27.78 14.89 -0.95
CA THR A 2 26.78 15.86 -0.46
C THR A 2 25.39 15.22 -0.67
N SER A 3 24.70 14.89 0.42
CA SER A 3 23.32 14.40 0.36
C SER A 3 22.41 15.54 -0.09
N ARG A 4 22.00 15.54 -1.35
CA ARG A 4 20.91 16.41 -1.79
C ARG A 4 19.61 15.87 -1.22
N ASN A 5 18.85 16.72 -0.53
CA ASN A 5 17.48 16.38 -0.15
C ASN A 5 16.60 16.52 -1.40
N TYR A 6 16.16 15.36 -1.94
CA TYR A 6 15.16 15.33 -3.01
C TYR A 6 13.77 15.21 -2.41
N LEU A 7 12.79 15.85 -3.04
CA LEU A 7 11.39 15.53 -2.84
C LEU A 7 11.04 14.28 -3.64
N LEU A 8 10.70 13.21 -2.95
CA LEU A 8 10.38 11.92 -3.58
C LEU A 8 8.90 11.86 -3.94
N LEU A 9 8.60 12.03 -5.21
CA LEU A 9 7.26 11.96 -5.78
C LEU A 9 7.01 10.55 -6.35
N THR A 10 7.16 9.55 -5.49
CA THR A 10 7.12 8.12 -5.80
C THR A 10 5.96 7.45 -5.05
N PRO A 11 5.56 6.22 -5.38
CA PRO A 11 4.53 5.49 -4.64
C PRO A 11 5.01 4.93 -3.29
N GLY A 12 6.25 5.22 -2.90
CA GLY A 12 6.97 4.73 -1.72
C GLY A 12 8.19 3.87 -2.10
N PRO A 13 9.33 4.06 -1.42
CA PRO A 13 9.58 5.00 -0.31
C PRO A 13 9.33 6.46 -0.67
N LEU A 14 8.89 7.25 0.31
CA LEU A 14 8.48 8.64 0.15
C LEU A 14 9.37 9.60 0.98
N THR A 15 9.18 10.89 0.81
CA THR A 15 9.83 11.88 1.67
C THR A 15 9.15 11.86 3.04
N THR A 16 9.92 11.52 4.08
CA THR A 16 9.49 11.55 5.48
C THR A 16 9.86 12.88 6.14
N SER A 17 9.18 13.20 7.23
CA SER A 17 9.51 14.36 8.07
C SER A 17 10.92 14.23 8.69
N ARG A 18 11.41 15.34 9.23
CA ARG A 18 12.67 15.34 9.96
C ARG A 18 12.55 14.53 11.26
N THR A 19 11.47 14.67 11.99
CA THR A 19 11.24 14.00 13.28
C THR A 19 11.10 12.48 13.13
N VAL A 20 10.52 11.99 12.05
CA VAL A 20 10.52 10.54 11.70
C VAL A 20 11.96 10.02 11.49
N LYS A 21 12.82 10.79 10.82
CA LYS A 21 14.24 10.42 10.65
C LYS A 21 15.03 10.47 11.96
N GLU A 22 14.79 11.48 12.77
CA GLU A 22 15.44 11.66 14.07
C GLU A 22 15.06 10.53 15.05
N ALA A 23 13.85 9.98 14.96
CA ALA A 23 13.45 8.83 15.78
C ALA A 23 14.31 7.57 15.56
N MET A 24 15.03 7.47 14.44
CA MET A 24 15.94 6.37 14.15
C MET A 24 17.33 6.51 14.80
N LEU A 25 17.60 7.59 15.49
CA LEU A 25 18.92 7.84 16.13
C LEU A 25 19.08 7.13 17.48
N PHE A 26 18.05 6.39 17.91
CA PHE A 26 18.03 5.73 19.22
C PHE A 26 18.03 4.21 19.07
N ASP A 27 18.88 3.54 19.86
CA ASP A 27 18.85 2.10 20.00
C ASP A 27 17.78 1.67 21.01
N SER A 28 17.15 0.52 20.76
CA SER A 28 16.16 -0.08 21.66
C SER A 28 16.47 -1.54 21.91
N CYS A 29 16.28 -1.99 23.13
CA CYS A 29 16.37 -3.38 23.51
C CYS A 29 15.03 -4.09 23.24
N THR A 30 15.06 -5.15 22.44
CA THR A 30 13.86 -5.92 22.08
C THR A 30 13.40 -6.91 23.16
N TRP A 31 14.08 -6.90 24.31
CA TRP A 31 13.73 -7.70 25.48
C TRP A 31 12.87 -6.94 26.49
N ASP A 32 12.97 -5.62 26.51
CA ASP A 32 12.39 -4.76 27.53
C ASP A 32 10.94 -4.36 27.20
N ASP A 33 10.15 -4.15 28.25
CA ASP A 33 8.74 -3.75 28.15
C ASP A 33 8.56 -2.32 27.64
N ASP A 34 9.50 -1.41 27.87
CA ASP A 34 9.45 -0.07 27.27
C ASP A 34 9.42 -0.09 25.75
N TYR A 35 10.12 -1.04 25.11
CA TYR A 35 10.00 -1.23 23.68
C TYR A 35 8.77 -2.08 23.31
N ASN A 36 8.58 -3.22 23.97
CA ASN A 36 7.54 -4.17 23.58
C ASN A 36 6.12 -3.65 23.92
N LEU A 37 5.87 -3.23 25.16
CA LEU A 37 4.60 -2.63 25.57
C LEU A 37 4.49 -1.16 25.13
N GLY A 38 5.53 -0.37 25.39
CA GLY A 38 5.49 1.08 25.18
C GLY A 38 5.47 1.48 23.71
N VAL A 39 6.08 0.72 22.83
CA VAL A 39 6.15 1.03 21.40
C VAL A 39 5.37 0.04 20.55
N VAL A 40 5.72 -1.25 20.58
CA VAL A 40 5.16 -2.25 19.66
C VAL A 40 3.66 -2.46 19.91
N GLN A 41 3.23 -2.69 21.15
CA GLN A 41 1.80 -2.85 21.47
C GLN A 41 1.00 -1.58 21.22
N THR A 42 1.57 -0.41 21.51
CA THR A 42 0.95 0.88 21.19
C THR A 42 0.72 1.02 19.68
N ILE A 43 1.70 0.69 18.85
CA ILE A 43 1.55 0.67 17.39
C ILE A 43 0.44 -0.28 16.96
N ARG A 44 0.40 -1.50 17.49
CA ARG A 44 -0.61 -2.51 17.16
C ARG A 44 -2.03 -2.00 17.46
N GLN A 45 -2.22 -1.42 18.65
CA GLN A 45 -3.50 -0.82 19.05
C GLN A 45 -3.91 0.35 18.15
N GLN A 46 -2.98 1.26 17.85
CA GLN A 46 -3.24 2.40 16.96
C GLN A 46 -3.58 1.97 15.54
N LEU A 47 -2.93 0.92 15.01
CA LEU A 47 -3.23 0.38 13.68
C LEU A 47 -4.66 -0.17 13.61
N VAL A 48 -5.11 -0.90 14.64
CA VAL A 48 -6.50 -1.38 14.72
C VAL A 48 -7.47 -0.22 14.79
N GLN A 49 -7.21 0.77 15.65
CA GLN A 49 -8.06 1.96 15.78
C GLN A 49 -8.17 2.78 14.48
N LEU A 50 -7.09 2.81 13.68
CA LEU A 50 -7.11 3.46 12.35
C LEU A 50 -7.92 2.67 11.33
N ALA A 51 -8.04 1.35 11.51
CA ALA A 51 -8.69 0.45 10.57
C ALA A 51 -10.19 0.27 10.84
N THR A 52 -10.61 0.28 12.11
CA THR A 52 -12.01 0.11 12.51
C THR A 52 -12.23 0.51 13.97
N PRO A 53 -13.43 1.00 14.33
CA PRO A 53 -13.85 1.16 15.72
C PRO A 53 -14.36 -0.15 16.36
N ALA A 54 -14.54 -1.23 15.57
CA ALA A 54 -15.10 -2.49 16.05
C ALA A 54 -14.06 -3.34 16.76
N ASP A 55 -14.49 -4.11 17.74
CA ASP A 55 -13.67 -5.13 18.41
C ASP A 55 -13.44 -6.38 17.54
N GLY A 56 -12.55 -7.26 17.98
CA GLY A 56 -12.27 -8.55 17.35
C GLY A 56 -11.25 -8.49 16.20
N TYR A 57 -10.44 -7.44 16.16
CA TYR A 57 -9.33 -7.27 15.23
C TYR A 57 -8.01 -7.08 15.96
N THR A 58 -6.95 -7.56 15.36
CA THR A 58 -5.57 -7.41 15.85
C THR A 58 -4.62 -7.00 14.73
N ALA A 59 -3.49 -6.40 15.09
CA ALA A 59 -2.43 -6.06 14.14
C ALA A 59 -1.21 -6.94 14.37
N VAL A 60 -0.68 -7.54 13.30
CA VAL A 60 0.53 -8.37 13.30
C VAL A 60 1.61 -7.67 12.50
N LEU A 61 2.73 -7.38 13.14
CA LEU A 61 3.87 -6.72 12.49
C LEU A 61 4.84 -7.78 11.95
N LEU A 62 5.31 -7.60 10.72
CA LEU A 62 6.18 -8.53 10.00
C LEU A 62 7.40 -7.80 9.45
N GLN A 63 8.59 -8.28 9.75
CA GLN A 63 9.81 -7.72 9.18
C GLN A 63 9.86 -7.96 7.68
N GLY A 64 10.29 -6.95 6.94
CA GLY A 64 10.46 -7.00 5.49
C GLY A 64 9.59 -6.01 4.74
N SER A 65 9.52 -6.16 3.42
CA SER A 65 8.69 -5.32 2.56
C SER A 65 7.22 -5.75 2.60
N GLY A 66 6.33 -4.92 2.04
CA GLY A 66 4.92 -5.28 1.88
C GLY A 66 4.69 -6.62 1.19
N SER A 67 5.55 -6.99 0.23
CA SER A 67 5.47 -8.30 -0.46
C SER A 67 5.61 -9.48 0.51
N TYR A 68 6.44 -9.36 1.54
CA TYR A 68 6.59 -10.39 2.59
C TYR A 68 5.28 -10.57 3.38
N ALA A 69 4.56 -9.48 3.66
CA ALA A 69 3.28 -9.56 4.35
C ALA A 69 2.17 -10.18 3.47
N VAL A 70 2.16 -9.86 2.18
CA VAL A 70 1.23 -10.51 1.21
C VAL A 70 1.50 -12.02 1.16
N GLU A 71 2.76 -12.42 1.03
CA GLU A 71 3.16 -13.83 1.01
C GLU A 71 2.85 -14.53 2.33
N ALA A 72 3.08 -13.86 3.49
CA ALA A 72 2.72 -14.37 4.80
C ALA A 72 1.21 -14.62 4.93
N VAL A 73 0.37 -13.68 4.46
CA VAL A 73 -1.09 -13.85 4.46
C VAL A 73 -1.48 -15.02 3.58
N LEU A 74 -1.14 -14.99 2.29
CA LEU A 74 -1.52 -16.06 1.36
C LEU A 74 -1.06 -17.44 1.87
N GLY A 75 0.19 -17.54 2.33
CA GLY A 75 0.79 -18.80 2.79
C GLY A 75 0.28 -19.29 4.13
N SER A 76 -0.28 -18.41 4.98
CA SER A 76 -0.77 -18.81 6.32
C SER A 76 -2.28 -18.98 6.39
N VAL A 77 -3.07 -18.22 5.58
CA VAL A 77 -4.52 -18.20 5.76
C VAL A 77 -5.25 -19.18 4.83
N ILE A 78 -4.68 -19.45 3.64
CA ILE A 78 -5.29 -20.34 2.66
C ILE A 78 -4.82 -21.78 2.95
N GLY A 79 -5.69 -22.58 3.55
CA GLY A 79 -5.40 -23.99 3.87
C GLY A 79 -5.21 -24.85 2.60
N GLU A 80 -4.83 -26.11 2.79
CA GLU A 80 -4.55 -27.05 1.68
C GLU A 80 -5.74 -27.24 0.73
N GLN A 81 -6.96 -27.21 1.26
CA GLN A 81 -8.20 -27.32 0.49
C GLN A 81 -8.77 -25.96 0.05
N GLY A 82 -8.09 -24.86 0.41
CA GLY A 82 -8.52 -23.52 0.07
C GLY A 82 -8.17 -23.15 -1.36
N LYS A 83 -9.04 -22.34 -1.98
CA LYS A 83 -8.81 -21.74 -3.29
C LYS A 83 -9.04 -20.24 -3.22
N VAL A 84 -8.16 -19.44 -3.81
CA VAL A 84 -8.28 -17.99 -3.81
C VAL A 84 -8.63 -17.46 -5.20
N LEU A 85 -9.65 -16.60 -5.27
CA LEU A 85 -9.87 -15.73 -6.41
C LEU A 85 -9.01 -14.48 -6.23
N ILE A 86 -8.09 -14.22 -7.15
CA ILE A 86 -7.26 -13.02 -7.13
C ILE A 86 -7.69 -12.09 -8.25
N VAL A 87 -8.22 -10.93 -7.86
CA VAL A 87 -8.63 -9.87 -8.78
C VAL A 87 -7.42 -8.99 -9.08
N SER A 88 -7.04 -8.93 -10.36
CA SER A 88 -5.85 -8.24 -10.83
C SER A 88 -6.17 -7.23 -11.92
N ASN A 89 -5.62 -6.03 -11.80
CA ASN A 89 -5.60 -5.01 -12.86
C ASN A 89 -4.26 -4.27 -12.88
N GLY A 90 -3.19 -4.97 -12.53
CA GLY A 90 -1.84 -4.41 -12.56
C GLY A 90 -0.79 -5.30 -11.92
N ALA A 91 0.42 -4.77 -11.82
CA ALA A 91 1.58 -5.54 -11.41
C ALA A 91 1.51 -6.10 -9.98
N TYR A 92 0.71 -5.50 -9.09
CA TYR A 92 0.61 -5.99 -7.70
C TYR A 92 -0.39 -7.14 -7.59
N GLY A 93 -1.52 -7.07 -8.31
CA GLY A 93 -2.42 -8.20 -8.46
C GLY A 93 -1.74 -9.40 -9.15
N ALA A 94 -1.02 -9.15 -10.25
CA ALA A 94 -0.24 -10.18 -10.95
C ALA A 94 0.80 -10.84 -10.04
N ARG A 95 1.47 -10.07 -9.18
CA ARG A 95 2.41 -10.61 -8.19
C ARG A 95 1.74 -11.50 -7.15
N MET A 96 0.53 -11.18 -6.70
CA MET A 96 -0.22 -12.07 -5.80
C MET A 96 -0.53 -13.41 -6.47
N ILE A 97 -0.87 -13.39 -7.76
CA ILE A 97 -1.10 -14.62 -8.54
C ILE A 97 0.20 -15.44 -8.60
N GLU A 98 1.33 -14.82 -8.91
CA GLU A 98 2.64 -15.49 -8.94
C GLU A 98 3.00 -16.09 -7.58
N MET A 99 2.80 -15.36 -6.47
CA MET A 99 3.03 -15.85 -5.12
C MET A 99 2.16 -17.08 -4.81
N ALA A 100 0.87 -17.04 -5.13
CA ALA A 100 -0.03 -18.15 -4.91
C ALA A 100 0.43 -19.40 -5.69
N GLN A 101 0.82 -19.24 -6.94
CA GLN A 101 1.31 -20.32 -7.81
C GLN A 101 2.62 -20.92 -7.27
N LEU A 102 3.61 -20.09 -6.89
CA LEU A 102 4.88 -20.55 -6.33
C LEU A 102 4.70 -21.31 -5.02
N MET A 103 3.72 -20.94 -4.20
CA MET A 103 3.39 -21.62 -2.96
C MET A 103 2.47 -22.85 -3.13
N GLY A 104 2.09 -23.21 -4.37
CA GLY A 104 1.18 -24.32 -4.64
C GLY A 104 -0.24 -24.09 -4.10
N ILE A 105 -0.68 -22.83 -3.98
CA ILE A 105 -2.03 -22.47 -3.57
C ILE A 105 -2.96 -22.53 -4.79
N ALA A 106 -4.08 -23.24 -4.68
CA ALA A 106 -5.11 -23.23 -5.71
C ALA A 106 -5.62 -21.81 -5.92
N CYS A 107 -5.48 -21.30 -7.15
CA CYS A 107 -5.78 -19.92 -7.48
C CYS A 107 -6.66 -19.84 -8.73
N HIS A 108 -7.66 -18.97 -8.69
CA HIS A 108 -8.42 -18.53 -9.86
C HIS A 108 -7.99 -17.08 -10.15
N PRO A 109 -7.14 -16.83 -11.16
CA PRO A 109 -6.79 -15.46 -11.54
C PRO A 109 -7.93 -14.83 -12.34
N TYR A 110 -8.32 -13.61 -11.94
CA TYR A 110 -9.18 -12.75 -12.75
C TYR A 110 -8.40 -11.48 -13.09
N ASP A 111 -7.81 -11.46 -14.29
CA ASP A 111 -7.10 -10.29 -14.83
C ASP A 111 -8.05 -9.50 -15.72
N CYS A 112 -8.41 -8.31 -15.28
CA CYS A 112 -9.28 -7.40 -16.01
C CYS A 112 -8.54 -6.37 -16.88
N GLY A 113 -7.19 -6.48 -16.95
CA GLY A 113 -6.32 -5.56 -17.70
C GLY A 113 -5.96 -4.30 -16.93
N GLU A 114 -4.80 -3.71 -17.24
CA GLU A 114 -4.14 -2.68 -16.44
C GLU A 114 -4.92 -1.36 -16.30
N VAL A 115 -5.76 -1.01 -17.26
CA VAL A 115 -6.53 0.26 -17.28
C VAL A 115 -8.02 0.07 -17.07
N SER A 116 -8.43 -1.16 -16.76
CA SER A 116 -9.84 -1.52 -16.57
C SER A 116 -10.16 -1.65 -15.08
N ARG A 117 -11.29 -1.10 -14.69
CA ARG A 117 -11.83 -1.30 -13.34
C ARG A 117 -12.36 -2.73 -13.22
N PRO A 118 -12.08 -3.45 -12.13
CA PRO A 118 -12.70 -4.76 -11.89
C PRO A 118 -14.22 -4.69 -11.94
N ASP A 119 -14.82 -5.65 -12.63
CA ASP A 119 -16.27 -5.76 -12.81
C ASP A 119 -16.86 -6.72 -11.76
N ALA A 120 -17.72 -6.20 -10.89
CA ALA A 120 -18.37 -6.97 -9.83
C ALA A 120 -19.27 -8.08 -10.40
N ALA A 121 -19.94 -7.87 -11.55
CA ALA A 121 -20.78 -8.89 -12.18
C ALA A 121 -19.93 -10.07 -12.68
N ALA A 122 -18.77 -9.81 -13.27
CA ALA A 122 -17.84 -10.87 -13.70
C ALA A 122 -17.29 -11.65 -12.48
N ILE A 123 -16.96 -10.95 -11.38
CA ILE A 123 -16.53 -11.59 -10.14
C ILE A 123 -17.64 -12.49 -9.58
N GLU A 124 -18.87 -12.01 -9.55
CA GLU A 124 -20.02 -12.78 -9.07
C GLU A 124 -20.22 -14.05 -9.90
N GLN A 125 -20.14 -13.95 -11.22
CA GLN A 125 -20.23 -15.10 -12.11
C GLN A 125 -19.15 -16.15 -11.85
N ILE A 126 -17.91 -15.72 -11.57
CA ILE A 126 -16.82 -16.62 -11.21
C ILE A 126 -17.15 -17.36 -9.90
N LEU A 127 -17.64 -16.64 -8.88
CA LEU A 127 -18.00 -17.23 -7.58
C LEU A 127 -19.16 -18.25 -7.70
N GLN A 128 -20.13 -17.99 -8.57
CA GLN A 128 -21.24 -18.91 -8.86
C GLN A 128 -20.77 -20.18 -9.55
N ASN A 129 -19.84 -20.06 -10.50
CA ASN A 129 -19.34 -21.16 -11.30
C ASN A 129 -18.26 -21.99 -10.58
N ASP A 130 -17.61 -21.45 -9.56
CA ASP A 130 -16.52 -22.10 -8.84
C ASP A 130 -16.74 -22.03 -7.31
N PRO A 131 -17.59 -22.90 -6.76
CA PRO A 131 -17.89 -22.92 -5.32
C PRO A 131 -16.70 -23.35 -4.46
N ALA A 132 -15.63 -23.90 -5.05
CA ALA A 132 -14.40 -24.26 -4.35
C ALA A 132 -13.59 -23.03 -3.91
N ILE A 133 -13.85 -21.84 -4.45
CA ILE A 133 -13.24 -20.59 -3.99
C ILE A 133 -13.66 -20.35 -2.54
N THR A 134 -12.65 -20.18 -1.66
CA THR A 134 -12.82 -19.92 -0.23
C THR A 134 -12.42 -18.50 0.14
N HIS A 135 -11.53 -17.89 -0.65
CA HIS A 135 -10.97 -16.57 -0.41
C HIS A 135 -11.06 -15.69 -1.65
N ILE A 136 -11.20 -14.38 -1.44
CA ILE A 136 -11.04 -13.37 -2.48
C ILE A 136 -9.89 -12.46 -2.06
N ALA A 137 -8.99 -12.14 -2.99
CA ALA A 137 -7.90 -11.21 -2.75
C ALA A 137 -7.86 -10.13 -3.83
N MET A 138 -7.67 -8.85 -3.43
CA MET A 138 -7.48 -7.77 -4.39
C MET A 138 -6.67 -6.61 -3.79
N VAL A 139 -6.08 -5.82 -4.68
CA VAL A 139 -5.39 -4.55 -4.35
C VAL A 139 -6.39 -3.43 -4.27
N HIS A 140 -6.36 -2.61 -3.20
CA HIS A 140 -7.24 -1.43 -3.08
C HIS A 140 -6.79 -0.28 -3.98
N SER A 141 -5.51 0.09 -3.94
CA SER A 141 -4.95 1.14 -4.79
C SER A 141 -3.80 0.59 -5.63
N GLU A 142 -4.08 0.32 -6.90
CA GLU A 142 -3.10 -0.24 -7.85
C GLU A 142 -2.18 0.86 -8.39
N THR A 143 -0.97 0.92 -7.89
CA THR A 143 0.00 1.98 -8.23
C THR A 143 0.71 1.78 -9.56
N THR A 144 0.46 0.68 -10.27
CA THR A 144 0.88 0.53 -11.68
C THR A 144 0.33 1.66 -12.53
N THR A 145 -0.96 1.96 -12.36
CA THR A 145 -1.71 2.98 -13.12
C THR A 145 -2.15 4.17 -12.27
N GLY A 146 -2.30 3.99 -10.97
CA GLY A 146 -2.92 4.94 -10.04
C GLY A 146 -4.43 4.71 -9.88
N MET A 147 -4.93 3.51 -10.16
CA MET A 147 -6.35 3.18 -10.04
C MET A 147 -6.76 2.87 -8.60
N LEU A 148 -7.92 3.39 -8.20
CA LEU A 148 -8.61 3.00 -6.98
C LEU A 148 -9.65 1.93 -7.30
N ASN A 149 -9.45 0.73 -6.75
CA ASN A 149 -10.30 -0.42 -7.02
C ASN A 149 -11.55 -0.45 -6.12
N PRO A 150 -12.66 -1.04 -6.59
CA PRO A 150 -13.95 -1.04 -5.91
C PRO A 150 -14.03 -2.12 -4.82
N ILE A 151 -13.27 -1.97 -3.74
CA ILE A 151 -13.23 -2.98 -2.66
C ILE A 151 -14.58 -3.14 -1.97
N GLU A 152 -15.41 -2.11 -1.94
CA GLU A 152 -16.75 -2.12 -1.34
C GLU A 152 -17.69 -3.07 -2.10
N GLU A 153 -17.68 -3.03 -3.43
CA GLU A 153 -18.51 -3.91 -4.27
C GLU A 153 -18.08 -5.38 -4.12
N VAL A 154 -16.77 -5.62 -4.02
CA VAL A 154 -16.22 -6.96 -3.81
C VAL A 154 -16.48 -7.45 -2.39
N ALA A 155 -16.47 -6.57 -1.39
CA ALA A 155 -16.84 -6.88 -0.01
C ALA A 155 -18.28 -7.44 0.09
N GLU A 156 -19.23 -6.83 -0.62
CA GLU A 156 -20.62 -7.31 -0.67
C GLU A 156 -20.71 -8.72 -1.28
N LEU A 157 -19.91 -9.00 -2.32
CA LEU A 157 -19.83 -10.34 -2.90
C LEU A 157 -19.18 -11.34 -1.93
N ALA A 158 -18.07 -10.97 -1.30
CA ALA A 158 -17.41 -11.82 -0.31
C ALA A 158 -18.37 -12.24 0.81
N LYS A 159 -19.13 -11.27 1.34
CA LYS A 159 -20.16 -11.51 2.35
C LYS A 159 -21.29 -12.40 1.84
N ARG A 160 -21.83 -12.13 0.64
CA ARG A 160 -22.96 -12.87 0.04
C ARG A 160 -22.63 -14.34 -0.20
N TYR A 161 -21.38 -14.61 -0.63
CA TYR A 161 -20.90 -15.96 -0.96
C TYR A 161 -20.12 -16.63 0.16
N ASP A 162 -20.09 -16.03 1.36
CA ASP A 162 -19.35 -16.51 2.54
C ASP A 162 -17.86 -16.79 2.23
N LYS A 163 -17.19 -15.81 1.60
CA LYS A 163 -15.75 -15.88 1.27
C LYS A 163 -14.95 -14.99 2.21
N ARG A 164 -13.77 -15.44 2.59
CA ARG A 164 -12.81 -14.62 3.34
C ARG A 164 -12.22 -13.57 2.42
N TYR A 165 -12.15 -12.34 2.89
CA TYR A 165 -11.72 -11.21 2.08
C TYR A 165 -10.36 -10.68 2.50
N ILE A 166 -9.40 -10.71 1.57
CA ILE A 166 -8.02 -10.24 1.72
C ILE A 166 -7.86 -8.98 0.87
N VAL A 167 -7.51 -7.86 1.51
CA VAL A 167 -7.29 -6.60 0.82
C VAL A 167 -5.84 -6.14 1.00
N ASP A 168 -5.13 -6.05 -0.13
CA ASP A 168 -3.85 -5.36 -0.18
C ASP A 168 -4.10 -3.85 -0.23
N ALA A 169 -4.05 -3.20 0.93
CA ALA A 169 -4.16 -1.76 1.11
C ALA A 169 -2.77 -1.11 1.27
N MET A 170 -1.74 -1.68 0.67
CA MET A 170 -0.35 -1.24 0.80
C MET A 170 -0.20 0.25 0.56
N SER A 171 -0.80 0.74 -0.49
CA SER A 171 -0.65 2.14 -0.92
C SER A 171 -1.79 3.05 -0.48
N SER A 172 -2.81 2.53 0.20
CA SER A 172 -4.01 3.29 0.56
C SER A 172 -4.24 3.44 2.05
N PHE A 173 -3.85 2.45 2.87
CA PHE A 173 -4.09 2.49 4.32
C PHE A 173 -3.36 3.65 4.99
N GLY A 174 -4.10 4.41 5.80
CA GLY A 174 -3.62 5.64 6.44
C GLY A 174 -3.71 6.90 5.56
N GLY A 175 -4.05 6.75 4.27
CA GLY A 175 -4.23 7.86 3.32
C GLY A 175 -5.60 7.92 2.66
N ILE A 176 -6.36 6.81 2.71
CA ILE A 176 -7.74 6.72 2.24
C ILE A 176 -8.58 6.16 3.39
N PRO A 177 -9.65 6.84 3.82
CA PRO A 177 -10.54 6.34 4.86
C PRO A 177 -11.17 5.00 4.45
N LEU A 178 -11.17 4.05 5.35
CA LEU A 178 -11.87 2.77 5.23
C LEU A 178 -12.19 2.22 6.62
N ASP A 179 -13.23 1.41 6.73
CA ASP A 179 -13.58 0.64 7.93
C ASP A 179 -13.63 -0.84 7.56
N ILE A 180 -12.65 -1.61 8.04
CA ILE A 180 -12.50 -3.02 7.66
C ILE A 180 -13.61 -3.91 8.20
N ALA A 181 -14.21 -3.56 9.36
CA ALA A 181 -15.33 -4.32 9.90
C ALA A 181 -16.61 -4.06 9.10
N ALA A 182 -16.89 -2.80 8.75
CA ALA A 182 -18.03 -2.45 7.91
C ALA A 182 -17.96 -3.13 6.53
N LEU A 183 -16.74 -3.24 5.97
CA LEU A 183 -16.47 -3.90 4.69
C LEU A 183 -16.26 -5.42 4.82
N ASN A 184 -16.42 -5.99 6.02
CA ASN A 184 -16.20 -7.42 6.26
C ASN A 184 -14.86 -7.93 5.71
N ILE A 185 -13.81 -7.11 5.82
CA ILE A 185 -12.44 -7.49 5.45
C ILE A 185 -11.85 -8.32 6.57
N ASP A 186 -11.37 -9.53 6.25
CA ASP A 186 -10.79 -10.45 7.23
C ASP A 186 -9.29 -10.19 7.41
N TYR A 187 -8.61 -9.77 6.33
CA TYR A 187 -7.18 -9.48 6.33
C TYR A 187 -6.89 -8.24 5.49
N LEU A 188 -6.39 -7.20 6.13
CA LEU A 188 -5.90 -5.99 5.47
C LEU A 188 -4.38 -5.95 5.59
N ILE A 189 -3.68 -5.73 4.49
CA ILE A 189 -2.22 -5.74 4.41
C ILE A 189 -1.72 -4.34 4.09
N SER A 190 -0.72 -3.86 4.83
CA SER A 190 -0.04 -2.59 4.53
C SER A 190 1.41 -2.57 5.00
N SER A 191 2.12 -1.46 4.82
CA SER A 191 3.53 -1.33 5.22
C SER A 191 3.86 0.05 5.79
N ALA A 192 4.95 0.11 6.54
CA ALA A 192 5.36 1.30 7.28
C ALA A 192 5.66 2.51 6.37
N ASN A 193 6.19 2.28 5.17
CA ASN A 193 6.74 3.32 4.28
C ASN A 193 5.78 3.87 3.23
N LYS A 194 4.47 3.85 3.50
CA LYS A 194 3.42 4.34 2.59
C LYS A 194 2.67 5.52 3.23
N CYS A 195 1.35 5.54 3.17
CA CYS A 195 0.55 6.69 3.59
C CYS A 195 0.69 7.11 5.06
N ILE A 196 1.13 6.21 5.95
CA ILE A 196 1.44 6.59 7.34
C ILE A 196 2.75 7.39 7.43
N GLN A 197 3.58 7.36 6.38
CA GLN A 197 4.81 8.14 6.24
C GLN A 197 5.95 7.70 7.16
N GLY A 198 6.02 6.41 7.52
CA GLY A 198 7.20 5.81 8.13
C GLY A 198 8.28 5.49 7.09
N VAL A 199 9.32 4.78 7.52
CA VAL A 199 10.44 4.34 6.68
C VAL A 199 10.33 2.85 6.33
N PRO A 200 10.99 2.36 5.25
CA PRO A 200 10.99 0.93 4.91
C PRO A 200 11.62 0.06 5.99
N GLY A 201 11.14 -1.17 6.16
CA GLY A 201 11.75 -2.18 7.05
C GLY A 201 10.76 -3.16 7.65
N PHE A 202 9.48 -2.82 7.75
CA PHE A 202 8.44 -3.76 8.13
C PHE A 202 7.10 -3.48 7.43
N ALA A 203 6.27 -4.51 7.40
CA ALA A 203 4.90 -4.46 6.97
C ALA A 203 3.98 -4.97 8.10
N PHE A 204 2.69 -4.82 7.95
CA PHE A 204 1.74 -5.27 8.95
C PHE A 204 0.46 -5.80 8.30
N VAL A 205 -0.20 -6.68 9.05
CA VAL A 205 -1.50 -7.23 8.70
C VAL A 205 -2.47 -6.90 9.83
N ILE A 206 -3.60 -6.29 9.50
CA ILE A 206 -4.72 -6.12 10.44
C ILE A 206 -5.72 -7.21 10.10
N ALA A 207 -5.99 -8.08 11.05
CA ALA A 207 -6.76 -9.30 10.82
C ALA A 207 -7.89 -9.47 11.82
N ARG A 208 -8.98 -10.09 11.38
CA ARG A 208 -10.03 -10.58 12.27
C ARG A 208 -9.45 -11.71 13.14
N GLU A 209 -9.50 -11.54 14.46
CA GLU A 209 -8.85 -12.49 15.40
C GLU A 209 -9.36 -13.92 15.26
N ALA A 210 -10.67 -14.09 15.06
CA ALA A 210 -11.25 -15.43 14.89
C ALA A 210 -10.72 -16.14 13.65
N GLU A 211 -10.56 -15.42 12.54
CA GLU A 211 -10.02 -15.96 11.29
C GLU A 211 -8.52 -16.25 11.42
N LEU A 212 -7.78 -15.38 12.10
CA LEU A 212 -6.36 -15.57 12.36
C LEU A 212 -6.12 -16.78 13.30
N ALA A 213 -6.95 -16.96 14.33
CA ALA A 213 -6.89 -18.12 15.23
C ALA A 213 -7.10 -19.45 14.48
N ALA A 214 -7.97 -19.44 13.46
CA ALA A 214 -8.22 -20.61 12.63
C ALA A 214 -7.03 -21.00 11.72
N CYS A 215 -6.01 -20.14 11.60
CA CYS A 215 -4.83 -20.38 10.73
C CYS A 215 -3.73 -21.22 11.39
N LYS A 216 -3.91 -21.65 12.63
CA LYS A 216 -2.89 -22.46 13.37
C LYS A 216 -2.41 -23.66 12.56
N GLY A 217 -1.10 -23.72 12.32
CA GLY A 217 -0.44 -24.84 11.63
C GLY A 217 -0.65 -24.89 10.11
N ARG A 218 -1.22 -23.84 9.50
CA ARG A 218 -1.43 -23.80 8.04
C ARG A 218 -0.27 -23.17 7.26
N SER A 219 0.63 -22.47 7.94
CA SER A 219 1.69 -21.73 7.26
C SER A 219 2.61 -22.62 6.43
N ARG A 220 2.93 -22.17 5.21
CA ARG A 220 3.91 -22.79 4.31
C ARG A 220 5.34 -22.31 4.54
N SER A 221 5.55 -21.43 5.52
CA SER A 221 6.85 -20.84 5.84
C SER A 221 7.04 -20.76 7.35
N LEU A 222 8.25 -21.05 7.82
CA LEU A 222 8.60 -20.85 9.23
C LEU A 222 8.64 -19.35 9.58
N SER A 223 9.31 -18.55 8.75
CA SER A 223 9.58 -17.13 9.04
C SER A 223 8.37 -16.23 8.76
N LEU A 224 7.50 -16.62 7.82
CA LEU A 224 6.32 -15.87 7.41
C LEU A 224 5.03 -16.48 7.99
N ASP A 225 5.11 -17.27 9.07
CA ASP A 225 3.95 -17.81 9.77
C ASP A 225 3.24 -16.69 10.54
N LEU A 226 2.14 -16.21 9.94
CA LEU A 226 1.35 -15.11 10.47
C LEU A 226 0.72 -15.43 11.83
N TYR A 227 0.21 -16.68 12.00
CA TYR A 227 -0.36 -17.12 13.26
C TYR A 227 0.67 -17.15 14.37
N ALA A 228 1.83 -17.74 14.12
CA ALA A 228 2.86 -17.88 15.13
C ALA A 228 3.51 -16.51 15.48
N GLN A 229 3.62 -15.58 14.52
CA GLN A 229 4.03 -14.22 14.81
C GLN A 229 3.00 -13.49 15.69
N TRP A 230 1.71 -13.62 15.38
CA TRP A 230 0.63 -13.07 16.19
C TRP A 230 0.67 -13.62 17.62
N ARG A 231 0.71 -14.96 17.78
CA ARG A 231 0.74 -15.57 19.12
C ARG A 231 1.96 -15.13 19.93
N CYS A 232 3.12 -15.02 19.30
CA CYS A 232 4.31 -14.51 19.98
C CYS A 232 4.09 -13.09 20.53
N MET A 233 3.46 -12.21 19.73
CA MET A 233 3.16 -10.85 20.15
C MET A 233 2.11 -10.78 21.27
N GLU A 234 1.05 -11.63 21.21
CA GLU A 234 0.02 -11.67 22.25
C GLU A 234 0.59 -12.22 23.57
N ASP A 235 1.29 -13.35 23.51
CA ASP A 235 1.75 -14.07 24.68
C ASP A 235 2.98 -13.41 25.35
N ASN A 236 3.67 -12.49 24.66
CA ASN A 236 4.91 -11.87 25.13
C ASN A 236 4.92 -10.34 24.93
N HIS A 237 3.86 -9.65 25.31
CA HIS A 237 3.77 -8.19 25.40
C HIS A 237 4.16 -7.42 24.12
N GLY A 238 3.94 -7.99 22.94
CA GLY A 238 4.30 -7.36 21.66
C GLY A 238 5.63 -7.81 21.08
N LYS A 239 6.34 -8.72 21.76
CA LYS A 239 7.63 -9.24 21.29
C LYS A 239 7.51 -9.92 19.93
N TRP A 240 8.42 -9.62 19.04
CA TRP A 240 8.54 -10.27 17.75
C TRP A 240 9.18 -11.67 17.89
N ARG A 241 8.78 -12.62 17.04
CA ARG A 241 9.41 -13.95 17.02
C ARG A 241 10.91 -13.90 16.70
N PHE A 242 11.29 -13.01 15.82
CA PHE A 242 12.65 -12.81 15.34
C PHE A 242 13.07 -11.36 15.57
N THR A 243 14.30 -11.00 15.20
CA THR A 243 14.84 -9.65 15.42
C THR A 243 13.95 -8.58 14.82
N SER A 244 13.47 -7.68 15.65
CA SER A 244 12.67 -6.52 15.25
C SER A 244 13.54 -5.45 14.59
N PRO A 245 13.07 -4.77 13.53
CA PRO A 245 13.76 -3.62 12.94
C PRO A 245 13.53 -2.36 13.78
N THR A 246 14.16 -2.29 14.97
CA THR A 246 13.86 -1.32 16.04
C THR A 246 13.81 0.12 15.56
N HIS A 247 14.82 0.57 14.81
CA HIS A 247 14.89 1.94 14.27
C HIS A 247 13.67 2.28 13.38
N THR A 248 13.28 1.36 12.51
CA THR A 248 12.09 1.53 11.64
C THR A 248 10.81 1.59 12.47
N VAL A 249 10.73 0.76 13.52
CA VAL A 249 9.55 0.72 14.41
C VAL A 249 9.42 2.02 15.19
N LEU A 250 10.54 2.58 15.70
CA LEU A 250 10.55 3.88 16.34
C LEU A 250 10.15 5.01 15.40
N ALA A 251 10.68 5.01 14.18
CA ALA A 251 10.30 5.96 13.13
C ALA A 251 8.79 5.87 12.81
N PHE A 252 8.23 4.66 12.78
CA PHE A 252 6.82 4.46 12.53
C PHE A 252 5.92 4.93 13.69
N ALA A 253 6.34 4.72 14.93
CA ALA A 253 5.66 5.28 16.10
C ALA A 253 5.58 6.80 16.02
N GLN A 254 6.67 7.46 15.59
CA GLN A 254 6.67 8.90 15.34
C GLN A 254 5.74 9.29 14.18
N ALA A 255 5.75 8.54 13.09
CA ALA A 255 4.86 8.79 11.95
C ALA A 255 3.36 8.67 12.31
N LEU A 256 2.99 7.74 13.21
CA LEU A 256 1.63 7.62 13.74
C LEU A 256 1.24 8.83 14.59
N LYS A 257 2.15 9.38 15.39
CA LYS A 257 1.92 10.62 16.14
C LYS A 257 1.68 11.80 15.20
N GLU A 258 2.46 11.91 14.14
CA GLU A 258 2.29 12.96 13.13
C GLU A 258 0.97 12.82 12.36
N LEU A 259 0.56 11.59 12.03
CA LEU A 259 -0.75 11.35 11.44
C LEU A 259 -1.89 11.83 12.35
N ALA A 260 -1.81 11.55 13.65
CA ALA A 260 -2.78 12.03 14.62
C ALA A 260 -2.78 13.57 14.75
N GLN A 261 -1.61 14.18 14.78
CA GLN A 261 -1.44 15.65 14.84
C GLN A 261 -1.95 16.36 13.60
N GLU A 262 -1.85 15.74 12.43
CA GLU A 262 -2.41 16.26 11.17
C GLU A 262 -3.95 16.26 11.19
N GLY A 263 -4.59 15.50 12.06
CA GLY A 263 -6.04 15.32 12.14
C GLY A 263 -6.51 13.95 11.64
N GLY A 264 -5.61 12.97 11.66
CA GLY A 264 -5.87 11.57 11.31
C GLY A 264 -5.99 11.32 9.80
N VAL A 265 -6.52 10.13 9.48
CA VAL A 265 -6.66 9.67 8.08
C VAL A 265 -7.49 10.62 7.23
N SER A 266 -8.52 11.24 7.80
CA SER A 266 -9.41 12.15 7.08
C SER A 266 -8.68 13.41 6.57
N ALA A 267 -7.88 14.04 7.43
CA ALA A 267 -7.10 15.22 7.07
C ALA A 267 -5.98 14.86 6.07
N ARG A 268 -5.30 13.73 6.28
CA ARG A 268 -4.29 13.22 5.36
C ARG A 268 -4.88 12.92 3.98
N HIS A 269 -6.03 12.28 3.94
CA HIS A 269 -6.76 12.03 2.69
C HIS A 269 -7.10 13.34 1.95
N GLN A 270 -7.58 14.35 2.68
CA GLN A 270 -7.90 15.65 2.09
C GLN A 270 -6.66 16.31 1.48
N ARG A 271 -5.51 16.27 2.18
CA ARG A 271 -4.23 16.79 1.64
C ARG A 271 -3.82 16.04 0.38
N TYR A 272 -3.85 14.71 0.38
CA TYR A 272 -3.48 13.90 -0.79
C TYR A 272 -4.41 14.15 -1.98
N ARG A 273 -5.72 14.24 -1.75
CA ARG A 273 -6.69 14.59 -2.79
C ARG A 273 -6.45 15.99 -3.37
N ASN A 274 -6.16 16.96 -2.54
CA ASN A 274 -5.86 18.33 -3.00
C ASN A 274 -4.58 18.35 -3.83
N ASN A 275 -3.51 17.69 -3.35
CA ASN A 275 -2.26 17.55 -4.09
C ASN A 275 -2.48 16.90 -5.46
N GLN A 276 -3.20 15.78 -5.50
CA GLN A 276 -3.48 15.05 -6.72
C GLN A 276 -4.30 15.89 -7.73
N ARG A 277 -5.36 16.54 -7.28
CA ARG A 277 -6.18 17.41 -8.14
C ARG A 277 -5.37 18.56 -8.73
N ARG A 278 -4.56 19.22 -7.92
CA ARG A 278 -3.68 20.31 -8.39
C ARG A 278 -2.61 19.80 -9.34
N LEU A 279 -2.00 18.67 -9.04
CA LEU A 279 -1.04 18.01 -9.91
C LEU A 279 -1.67 17.76 -11.30
N VAL A 280 -2.80 17.07 -11.35
CA VAL A 280 -3.48 16.71 -12.60
C VAL A 280 -3.89 17.95 -13.38
N ALA A 281 -4.46 18.97 -12.74
CA ALA A 281 -4.83 20.23 -13.39
C ALA A 281 -3.63 20.94 -14.00
N GLY A 282 -2.53 21.06 -13.26
CA GLY A 282 -1.30 21.69 -13.76
C GLY A 282 -0.63 20.90 -14.88
N MET A 283 -0.61 19.56 -14.77
CA MET A 283 -0.07 18.71 -15.83
C MET A 283 -0.88 18.83 -17.13
N ARG A 284 -2.21 18.89 -17.04
CA ARG A 284 -3.07 19.14 -18.20
C ARG A 284 -2.80 20.52 -18.83
N ALA A 285 -2.63 21.54 -18.01
CA ALA A 285 -2.29 22.88 -18.50
C ALA A 285 -0.94 22.92 -19.24
N LEU A 286 0.01 22.07 -18.85
CA LEU A 286 1.30 21.87 -19.52
C LEU A 286 1.21 20.95 -20.75
N GLY A 287 0.04 20.37 -21.03
CA GLY A 287 -0.20 19.51 -22.19
C GLY A 287 0.02 18.02 -21.97
N PHE A 288 0.19 17.58 -20.71
CA PHE A 288 0.24 16.15 -20.39
C PHE A 288 -1.18 15.58 -20.23
N ARG A 289 -1.33 14.31 -20.59
CA ARG A 289 -2.59 13.57 -20.48
C ARG A 289 -2.46 12.49 -19.41
N PRO A 290 -3.36 12.44 -18.41
CA PRO A 290 -3.45 11.31 -17.48
C PRO A 290 -3.80 10.02 -18.23
N LEU A 291 -3.31 8.89 -17.70
CA LEU A 291 -3.57 7.56 -18.25
C LEU A 291 -5.01 7.11 -18.02
N LEU A 292 -5.57 7.43 -16.86
CA LEU A 292 -6.92 7.02 -16.44
C LEU A 292 -7.89 8.19 -16.51
N ASP A 293 -9.19 7.86 -16.59
CA ASP A 293 -10.26 8.83 -16.36
C ASP A 293 -10.30 9.28 -14.90
N ASP A 294 -10.78 10.52 -14.67
CA ASP A 294 -10.75 11.16 -13.34
C ASP A 294 -11.50 10.36 -12.26
N SER A 295 -12.56 9.63 -12.63
CA SER A 295 -13.36 8.80 -11.72
C SER A 295 -12.63 7.58 -11.18
N LEU A 296 -11.55 7.17 -11.84
CA LEU A 296 -10.78 5.97 -11.50
C LEU A 296 -9.54 6.27 -10.66
N HIS A 297 -9.16 7.55 -10.54
CA HIS A 297 -7.92 7.93 -9.88
C HIS A 297 -7.93 7.68 -8.37
N SER A 298 -6.90 7.01 -7.89
CA SER A 298 -6.48 7.04 -6.49
C SER A 298 -5.80 8.39 -6.18
N PRO A 299 -5.97 8.97 -4.99
CA PRO A 299 -5.27 10.20 -4.59
C PRO A 299 -3.79 10.00 -4.25
N ILE A 300 -3.19 8.87 -4.58
CA ILE A 300 -1.85 8.45 -4.13
C ILE A 300 -0.79 8.73 -5.20
N ILE A 301 -1.08 8.36 -6.44
CA ILE A 301 -0.16 8.47 -7.57
C ILE A 301 -0.97 8.60 -8.86
N THR A 302 -0.44 9.38 -9.80
CA THR A 302 -1.05 9.53 -11.13
C THR A 302 -0.05 9.11 -12.20
N ALA A 303 -0.50 8.27 -13.13
CA ALA A 303 0.22 7.96 -14.35
C ALA A 303 -0.17 8.93 -15.47
N PHE A 304 0.83 9.39 -16.23
CA PHE A 304 0.68 10.26 -17.38
C PHE A 304 1.30 9.62 -18.60
N TYR A 305 0.67 9.74 -19.75
CA TYR A 305 1.29 9.37 -21.02
C TYR A 305 2.59 10.17 -21.24
N SER A 306 3.61 9.52 -21.74
CA SER A 306 4.79 10.19 -22.25
C SER A 306 4.42 11.12 -23.41
N PRO A 307 5.08 12.28 -23.56
CA PRO A 307 4.87 13.15 -24.71
C PRO A 307 5.18 12.46 -26.04
N ASP A 308 4.29 12.64 -27.01
CA ASP A 308 4.51 12.19 -28.39
C ASP A 308 5.41 13.21 -29.12
N ALA A 309 6.70 13.17 -28.77
CA ALA A 309 7.72 14.04 -29.34
C ALA A 309 8.98 13.19 -29.64
N PRO A 310 9.52 13.19 -30.88
CA PRO A 310 10.64 12.32 -31.25
C PRO A 310 11.89 12.47 -30.38
N GLN A 311 12.12 13.65 -29.83
CA GLN A 311 13.25 13.95 -28.96
C GLN A 311 12.99 13.63 -27.48
N TYR A 312 11.73 13.34 -27.06
CA TYR A 312 11.44 13.00 -25.67
C TYR A 312 12.16 11.70 -25.26
N ARG A 313 12.76 11.73 -24.09
CA ARG A 313 13.32 10.54 -23.40
C ARG A 313 13.01 10.71 -21.92
N PHE A 314 12.32 9.73 -21.34
CA PHE A 314 12.00 9.76 -19.91
C PHE A 314 13.23 9.99 -19.02
N HIS A 315 14.34 9.29 -19.30
CA HIS A 315 15.57 9.46 -18.51
C HIS A 315 16.08 10.92 -18.52
N THR A 316 16.04 11.61 -19.66
CA THR A 316 16.47 13.01 -19.74
C THR A 316 15.50 13.93 -18.98
N PHE A 317 14.22 13.71 -19.12
CA PHE A 317 13.18 14.44 -18.35
C PHE A 317 13.34 14.22 -16.85
N TYR A 318 13.48 12.97 -16.42
CA TYR A 318 13.77 12.59 -15.04
C TYR A 318 15.01 13.28 -14.48
N GLN A 319 16.12 13.27 -15.23
CA GLN A 319 17.36 13.91 -14.77
C GLN A 319 17.21 15.41 -14.61
N LYS A 320 16.55 16.09 -15.55
CA LYS A 320 16.26 17.54 -15.46
C LYS A 320 15.39 17.89 -14.25
N LEU A 321 14.43 17.06 -13.86
CA LEU A 321 13.63 17.24 -12.65
C LEU A 321 14.46 16.97 -11.41
N LYS A 322 15.26 15.90 -11.41
CA LYS A 322 16.14 15.54 -10.29
C LYS A 322 17.16 16.64 -9.99
N ASP A 323 17.72 17.27 -11.01
CA ASP A 323 18.65 18.39 -10.86
C ASP A 323 17.98 19.61 -10.20
N GLN A 324 16.65 19.75 -10.33
CA GLN A 324 15.81 20.74 -9.64
C GLN A 324 15.26 20.25 -8.30
N GLY A 325 15.66 19.07 -7.83
CA GLY A 325 15.27 18.54 -6.52
C GLY A 325 14.03 17.62 -6.50
N PHE A 326 13.46 17.28 -7.66
CA PHE A 326 12.26 16.44 -7.76
C PHE A 326 12.55 15.07 -8.35
N VAL A 327 12.11 14.01 -7.69
CA VAL A 327 12.26 12.63 -8.14
C VAL A 327 10.90 12.04 -8.46
N ILE A 328 10.63 11.83 -9.75
CA ILE A 328 9.42 11.16 -10.25
C ILE A 328 9.70 9.68 -10.52
N TYR A 329 8.71 8.93 -11.01
CA TYR A 329 8.84 7.48 -11.17
C TYR A 329 8.59 7.03 -12.62
N PRO A 330 9.32 6.02 -13.13
CA PRO A 330 9.05 5.47 -14.47
C PRO A 330 7.66 4.84 -14.53
N GLY A 331 7.11 4.73 -15.71
CA GLY A 331 5.91 3.97 -15.97
C GLY A 331 6.11 2.48 -15.68
N LYS A 332 5.00 1.77 -15.52
CA LYS A 332 4.99 0.34 -15.25
C LYS A 332 3.91 -0.40 -16.05
N VAL A 333 3.14 0.33 -16.83
CA VAL A 333 2.10 -0.22 -17.71
C VAL A 333 2.76 -0.87 -18.91
N SER A 334 2.29 -2.06 -19.30
CA SER A 334 2.93 -2.86 -20.34
C SER A 334 2.65 -2.34 -21.76
N GLN A 335 1.49 -1.70 -21.97
CA GLN A 335 1.00 -1.34 -23.30
C GLN A 335 1.08 0.15 -23.63
N SER A 336 1.61 0.98 -22.74
CA SER A 336 1.67 2.42 -22.96
C SER A 336 2.97 2.99 -22.41
N ASP A 337 3.62 3.84 -23.20
CA ASP A 337 4.74 4.63 -22.68
C ASP A 337 4.19 5.74 -21.77
N CYS A 338 4.53 5.64 -20.49
CA CYS A 338 4.04 6.54 -19.46
C CYS A 338 5.07 6.75 -18.35
N PHE A 339 4.82 7.72 -17.49
CA PHE A 339 5.55 7.95 -16.26
C PHE A 339 4.56 8.24 -15.12
N ARG A 340 5.05 8.19 -13.89
CA ARG A 340 4.18 8.36 -12.71
C ARG A 340 4.70 9.44 -11.80
N ILE A 341 3.78 10.18 -11.18
CA ILE A 341 4.06 11.17 -10.14
C ILE A 341 3.19 10.84 -8.93
N GLY A 342 3.84 10.47 -7.81
CA GLY A 342 3.20 10.32 -6.52
C GLY A 342 3.06 11.66 -5.81
N ASN A 343 2.12 11.76 -4.90
CA ASN A 343 1.87 12.98 -4.14
C ASN A 343 1.67 12.73 -2.64
N ILE A 344 2.14 11.58 -2.17
CA ILE A 344 2.16 11.18 -0.76
C ILE A 344 3.50 11.51 -0.09
N GLY A 345 3.52 11.49 1.24
CA GLY A 345 4.68 11.87 2.03
C GLY A 345 4.61 13.34 2.45
N GLU A 346 5.75 13.91 2.82
CA GLU A 346 5.92 15.33 3.13
C GLU A 346 5.84 16.16 1.85
N VAL A 347 4.66 16.17 1.23
CA VAL A 347 4.33 16.90 0.00
C VAL A 347 3.12 17.78 0.28
N TYR A 348 3.29 19.06 0.04
CA TYR A 348 2.30 20.09 0.31
C TYR A 348 2.01 20.93 -0.94
N ASP A 349 1.05 21.80 -0.84
CA ASP A 349 0.55 22.66 -1.92
C ASP A 349 1.65 23.46 -2.62
N ALA A 350 2.58 24.04 -1.84
CA ALA A 350 3.74 24.79 -2.36
C ALA A 350 4.68 23.89 -3.19
N ASP A 351 4.84 22.62 -2.78
CA ASP A 351 5.69 21.66 -3.49
C ASP A 351 5.09 21.30 -4.85
N ILE A 352 3.77 21.14 -4.94
CA ILE A 352 3.08 20.88 -6.20
C ILE A 352 3.24 22.07 -7.15
N THR A 353 3.15 23.29 -6.65
CA THR A 353 3.39 24.50 -7.44
C THR A 353 4.84 24.58 -7.96
N ALA A 354 5.81 24.30 -7.08
CA ALA A 354 7.23 24.28 -7.46
C ALA A 354 7.54 23.15 -8.46
N LEU A 355 6.93 21.98 -8.29
CA LEU A 355 7.04 20.87 -9.24
C LEU A 355 6.53 21.26 -10.64
N GLN A 356 5.37 21.91 -10.72
CA GLN A 356 4.81 22.35 -12.02
C GLN A 356 5.73 23.31 -12.74
N ALA A 357 6.35 24.26 -12.02
CA ALA A 357 7.37 25.15 -12.58
C ALA A 357 8.61 24.36 -13.05
N ALA A 358 9.09 23.40 -12.26
CA ALA A 358 10.22 22.54 -12.62
C ALA A 358 9.92 21.68 -13.85
N ILE A 359 8.71 21.15 -13.97
CA ILE A 359 8.26 20.39 -15.15
C ILE A 359 8.27 21.28 -16.38
N ASN A 360 7.71 22.48 -16.31
CA ASN A 360 7.72 23.43 -17.43
C ASN A 360 9.16 23.73 -17.90
N ASN A 361 10.09 23.97 -16.99
CA ASN A 361 11.51 24.20 -17.30
C ASN A 361 12.20 22.95 -17.88
N ALA A 362 11.72 21.75 -17.54
CA ALA A 362 12.28 20.49 -18.00
C ALA A 362 11.75 20.02 -19.38
N MET A 363 10.77 20.73 -19.97
CA MET A 363 10.13 20.37 -21.25
C MET A 363 10.99 20.73 -22.46
N TYR A 364 12.21 20.18 -22.52
CA TYR A 364 13.21 20.47 -23.56
C TYR A 364 12.76 20.09 -24.97
N TRP A 365 11.80 19.24 -25.13
CA TRP A 365 11.21 18.83 -26.43
C TRP A 365 10.27 19.87 -27.03
N LYS A 366 9.94 20.92 -26.31
CA LYS A 366 9.14 22.07 -26.79
C LYS A 366 9.98 23.27 -27.21
N GLN A 367 11.32 23.18 -27.03
CA GLN A 367 12.26 24.26 -27.34
C GLN A 367 12.81 24.17 -28.79
#